data_498c5643287d17e8ac6701f56e855054
#
_entry.id   498c5643287d17e8ac6701f56e855054
#
_cell.length_a   1.000
_cell.length_b   1.000
_cell.length_c   1.000
_cell.angle_alpha   90.00
_cell.angle_beta   90.00
_cell.angle_gamma   90.00
#
_symmetry.space_group_name_H-M   'P 1'
#
loop_
_entity.id
_entity.type
_entity.pdbx_description
1 polymer ?
#
loop_
_entity_poly.entity_id
_entity_poly.type
_entity_poly.pdbx_seq_one_letter_code
_entity_poly.pdbx_strand_id
1 'polypeptide(L)'
;MDDSPLVLVIEDEAPLQGLVEEWLTDSGFAADILASGEEALNRFKSGFKNYRAVVTDVNLKGELNGWDIARQIREIDPAFPVVYMTGAAADEWGSQGVPSSILLAKPFAPAQLVTAVSQLLNAGSPPTAPTE
;
A
#
# COMPACT_ATOMS: atom_id res chain seq x y z
N MET A 1 17.18 -5.64 -16.65
CA MET A 1 15.92 -6.07 -16.05
C MET A 1 15.68 -5.31 -14.77
N ASP A 2 14.47 -4.88 -14.58
CA ASP A 2 14.15 -4.06 -13.42
C ASP A 2 13.74 -4.94 -12.25
N ASP A 3 14.51 -4.89 -11.18
CA ASP A 3 14.22 -5.66 -9.97
C ASP A 3 13.50 -4.85 -8.91
N SER A 4 13.00 -3.68 -9.28
CA SER A 4 12.30 -2.84 -8.31
C SER A 4 11.06 -3.53 -7.77
N PRO A 5 10.86 -3.54 -6.45
CA PRO A 5 9.63 -4.10 -5.90
C PRO A 5 8.42 -3.32 -6.41
N LEU A 6 7.40 -4.04 -6.81
CA LEU A 6 6.20 -3.43 -7.37
C LEU A 6 5.17 -3.18 -6.29
N VAL A 7 4.75 -1.93 -6.16
CA VAL A 7 3.76 -1.51 -5.17
C VAL A 7 2.44 -1.20 -5.88
N LEU A 8 1.37 -1.80 -5.40
CA LEU A 8 0.03 -1.50 -5.88
C LEU A 8 -0.47 -0.28 -5.13
N VAL A 9 -0.83 0.78 -5.86
CA VAL A 9 -1.29 2.03 -5.26
C VAL A 9 -2.73 2.27 -5.66
N ILE A 10 -3.60 2.51 -4.67
CA ILE A 10 -5.01 2.76 -4.91
C ILE A 10 -5.33 4.14 -4.40
N GLU A 11 -5.55 5.06 -5.32
CA GLU A 11 -5.78 6.47 -5.01
C GLU A 11 -6.62 7.06 -6.14
N ASP A 12 -7.73 7.70 -5.81
CA ASP A 12 -8.63 8.20 -6.84
C ASP A 12 -8.44 9.68 -7.18
N GLU A 13 -7.54 10.37 -6.49
CA GLU A 13 -7.24 11.78 -6.79
C GLU A 13 -6.01 11.88 -7.67
N ALA A 14 -6.17 12.42 -8.87
CA ALA A 14 -5.09 12.45 -9.86
C ALA A 14 -3.83 13.17 -9.37
N PRO A 15 -3.91 14.33 -8.70
CA PRO A 15 -2.67 14.97 -8.23
C PRO A 15 -1.88 14.10 -7.27
N LEU A 16 -2.55 13.41 -6.37
CA LEU A 16 -1.84 12.57 -5.41
C LEU A 16 -1.30 11.30 -6.07
N GLN A 17 -2.00 10.78 -7.08
CA GLN A 17 -1.48 9.65 -7.85
C GLN A 17 -0.09 9.95 -8.41
N GLY A 18 0.07 11.11 -9.02
CA GLY A 18 1.34 11.49 -9.62
C GLY A 18 2.44 11.66 -8.59
N LEU A 19 2.11 12.25 -7.45
CA LEU A 19 3.09 12.46 -6.39
C LEU A 19 3.54 11.13 -5.78
N VAL A 20 2.59 10.24 -5.49
CA VAL A 20 2.93 8.95 -4.89
C VAL A 20 3.79 8.14 -5.86
N GLU A 21 3.43 8.16 -7.14
CA GLU A 21 4.23 7.46 -8.14
C GLU A 21 5.65 7.98 -8.18
N GLU A 22 5.79 9.30 -8.21
CA GLU A 22 7.11 9.91 -8.27
C GLU A 22 7.94 9.57 -7.04
N TRP A 23 7.36 9.68 -5.86
CA TRP A 23 8.09 9.41 -4.62
C TRP A 23 8.56 7.96 -4.55
N LEU A 24 7.70 7.03 -4.97
CA LEU A 24 8.07 5.63 -4.94
C LEU A 24 9.14 5.29 -5.98
N THR A 25 8.98 5.80 -7.21
CA THR A 25 9.97 5.50 -8.26
C THR A 25 11.32 6.14 -7.96
N ASP A 26 11.33 7.33 -7.39
CA ASP A 26 12.58 7.97 -7.00
C ASP A 26 13.33 7.19 -5.92
N SER A 27 12.62 6.36 -5.19
CA SER A 27 13.22 5.60 -4.09
C SER A 27 13.45 4.13 -4.44
N GLY A 28 13.34 3.78 -5.72
CA GLY A 28 13.70 2.46 -6.19
C GLY A 28 12.55 1.45 -6.26
N PHE A 29 11.31 1.91 -6.08
CA PHE A 29 10.14 1.05 -6.22
C PHE A 29 9.50 1.26 -7.58
N ALA A 30 8.78 0.25 -8.06
CA ALA A 30 7.88 0.41 -9.19
C ALA A 30 6.47 0.56 -8.63
N ALA A 31 5.63 1.33 -9.32
CA ALA A 31 4.28 1.59 -8.83
C ALA A 31 3.27 1.29 -9.94
N ASP A 32 2.17 0.64 -9.55
CA ASP A 32 1.03 0.40 -10.43
C ASP A 32 -0.13 1.15 -9.80
N ILE A 33 -0.56 2.25 -10.43
CA ILE A 33 -1.52 3.19 -9.84
C ILE A 33 -2.90 2.92 -10.41
N LEU A 34 -3.86 2.68 -9.52
CA LEU A 34 -5.25 2.48 -9.92
C LEU A 34 -6.14 3.40 -9.12
N ALA A 35 -7.21 3.85 -9.75
CA ALA A 35 -8.15 4.78 -9.13
C ALA A 35 -9.29 4.07 -8.40
N SER A 36 -9.51 2.80 -8.67
CA SER A 36 -10.64 2.04 -8.16
C SER A 36 -10.18 0.87 -7.32
N GLY A 37 -10.77 0.73 -6.15
CA GLY A 37 -10.47 -0.41 -5.29
C GLY A 37 -10.91 -1.73 -5.90
N GLU A 38 -12.06 -1.72 -6.59
CA GLU A 38 -12.56 -2.93 -7.24
C GLU A 38 -11.62 -3.40 -8.33
N GLU A 39 -11.11 -2.48 -9.14
CA GLU A 39 -10.17 -2.83 -10.19
C GLU A 39 -8.86 -3.34 -9.60
N ALA A 40 -8.39 -2.69 -8.55
CA ALA A 40 -7.13 -3.09 -7.92
C ALA A 40 -7.25 -4.50 -7.34
N LEU A 41 -8.36 -4.80 -6.70
CA LEU A 41 -8.56 -6.10 -6.11
C LEU A 41 -8.64 -7.19 -7.19
N ASN A 42 -9.31 -6.89 -8.31
CA ASN A 42 -9.35 -7.82 -9.44
C ASN A 42 -7.95 -8.10 -9.97
N ARG A 43 -7.12 -7.06 -10.11
CA ARG A 43 -5.75 -7.26 -10.56
C ARG A 43 -4.93 -8.08 -9.59
N PHE A 44 -5.11 -7.80 -8.31
CA PHE A 44 -4.39 -8.56 -7.28
C PHE A 44 -4.77 -10.03 -7.36
N LYS A 45 -6.05 -10.32 -7.46
CA LYS A 45 -6.55 -11.70 -7.50
C LYS A 45 -6.13 -12.44 -8.74
N SER A 46 -5.98 -11.74 -9.87
CA SER A 46 -5.64 -12.38 -11.13
C SER A 46 -4.20 -12.89 -11.19
N GLY A 47 -3.34 -12.42 -10.31
CA GLY A 47 -1.94 -12.76 -10.36
C GLY A 47 -1.22 -12.17 -11.55
N PHE A 48 -1.81 -11.14 -12.16
CA PHE A 48 -1.26 -10.52 -13.37
C PHE A 48 0.13 -9.96 -13.14
N LYS A 49 0.36 -9.40 -11.95
CA LYS A 49 1.65 -8.85 -11.59
C LYS A 49 2.02 -9.30 -10.18
N ASN A 50 3.30 -9.35 -9.93
CA ASN A 50 3.80 -9.75 -8.61
C ASN A 50 3.90 -8.53 -7.70
N TYR A 51 2.78 -8.13 -7.12
CA TYR A 51 2.77 -7.02 -6.17
C TYR A 51 3.43 -7.43 -4.86
N ARG A 52 4.23 -6.52 -4.31
CA ARG A 52 4.95 -6.75 -3.07
C ARG A 52 4.36 -6.00 -1.89
N ALA A 53 3.56 -4.99 -2.15
CA ALA A 53 2.91 -4.20 -1.11
C ALA A 53 1.74 -3.47 -1.72
N VAL A 54 0.81 -3.01 -0.87
CA VAL A 54 -0.28 -2.15 -1.30
C VAL A 54 -0.28 -0.87 -0.46
N VAL A 55 -0.46 0.26 -1.14
CA VAL A 55 -0.67 1.56 -0.51
C VAL A 55 -2.05 2.01 -0.97
N THR A 56 -2.99 2.15 -0.05
CA THR A 56 -4.35 2.47 -0.44
C THR A 56 -4.92 3.62 0.38
N ASP A 57 -5.63 4.52 -0.33
CA ASP A 57 -6.48 5.48 0.33
C ASP A 57 -7.61 4.73 1.02
N VAL A 58 -8.03 5.21 2.17
CA VAL A 58 -9.16 4.61 2.88
C VAL A 58 -10.48 5.01 2.23
N ASN A 59 -10.64 6.30 1.93
CA ASN A 59 -11.90 6.81 1.38
C ASN A 59 -11.85 6.80 -0.13
N LEU A 60 -12.32 5.73 -0.70
CA LEU A 60 -12.35 5.55 -2.16
C LEU A 60 -13.77 5.67 -2.65
N LYS A 61 -13.92 6.16 -3.89
CA LYS A 61 -15.20 6.12 -4.55
C LYS A 61 -15.52 4.69 -4.92
N GLY A 62 -16.80 4.34 -4.92
CA GLY A 62 -17.21 2.99 -5.20
C GLY A 62 -17.67 2.30 -3.93
N GLU A 63 -17.84 0.99 -3.99
CA GLU A 63 -18.42 0.24 -2.88
C GLU A 63 -17.41 -0.21 -1.86
N LEU A 64 -16.15 -0.42 -2.27
CA LEU A 64 -15.12 -0.88 -1.36
C LEU A 64 -14.24 0.28 -0.94
N ASN A 65 -14.01 0.40 0.36
CA ASN A 65 -13.05 1.35 0.87
C ASN A 65 -11.70 0.66 1.11
N GLY A 66 -10.70 1.43 1.52
CA GLY A 66 -9.37 0.87 1.72
C GLY A 66 -9.31 -0.21 2.79
N TRP A 67 -10.13 -0.08 3.84
CA TRP A 67 -10.18 -1.13 4.87
C TRP A 67 -10.65 -2.46 4.28
N ASP A 68 -11.72 -2.41 3.47
CA ASP A 68 -12.27 -3.61 2.85
C ASP A 68 -11.28 -4.29 1.93
N ILE A 69 -10.58 -3.48 1.13
CA ILE A 69 -9.63 -4.01 0.16
C ILE A 69 -8.49 -4.70 0.86
N ALA A 70 -7.94 -4.06 1.89
CA ALA A 70 -6.83 -4.65 2.63
C ALA A 70 -7.22 -5.95 3.30
N ARG A 71 -8.44 -6.03 3.85
CA ARG A 71 -8.90 -7.27 4.46
C ARG A 71 -9.00 -8.39 3.44
N GLN A 72 -9.51 -8.09 2.26
CA GLN A 72 -9.62 -9.11 1.22
C GLN A 72 -8.26 -9.56 0.71
N ILE A 73 -7.31 -8.63 0.58
CA ILE A 73 -5.94 -8.99 0.22
C ILE A 73 -5.33 -9.91 1.27
N ARG A 74 -5.54 -9.57 2.55
CA ARG A 74 -4.98 -10.37 3.65
C ARG A 74 -5.65 -11.73 3.78
N GLU A 75 -6.86 -11.90 3.26
CA GLU A 75 -7.47 -13.23 3.19
C GLU A 75 -6.73 -14.11 2.20
N ILE A 76 -6.17 -13.53 1.16
CA ILE A 76 -5.40 -14.26 0.16
C ILE A 76 -3.96 -14.46 0.63
N ASP A 77 -3.36 -13.41 1.17
CA ASP A 77 -1.97 -13.43 1.65
C ASP A 77 -1.93 -12.78 3.03
N PRO A 78 -1.96 -13.57 4.09
CA PRO A 78 -2.10 -13.03 5.46
C PRO A 78 -0.97 -12.12 5.91
N ALA A 79 0.18 -12.18 5.26
CA ALA A 79 1.33 -11.35 5.64
C ALA A 79 1.57 -10.20 4.68
N PHE A 80 0.63 -9.94 3.76
CA PHE A 80 0.86 -8.95 2.71
C PHE A 80 1.03 -7.54 3.30
N PRO A 81 2.09 -6.82 2.92
CA PRO A 81 2.34 -5.47 3.45
C PRO A 81 1.27 -4.47 3.02
N VAL A 82 0.70 -3.75 4.00
CA VAL A 82 -0.37 -2.80 3.77
C VAL A 82 -0.04 -1.45 4.40
N VAL A 83 -0.14 -0.39 3.61
CA VAL A 83 -0.04 0.99 4.07
C VAL A 83 -1.34 1.69 3.71
N TYR A 84 -1.98 2.33 4.69
CA TYR A 84 -3.17 3.12 4.47
C TYR A 84 -2.83 4.60 4.41
N MET A 85 -3.57 5.35 3.60
CA MET A 85 -3.50 6.81 3.55
C MET A 85 -4.88 7.37 3.87
N THR A 86 -4.98 8.32 4.78
CA THR A 86 -6.28 8.92 5.08
C THR A 86 -6.13 10.32 5.65
N GLY A 87 -7.07 11.20 5.30
CA GLY A 87 -7.15 12.51 5.91
C GLY A 87 -8.21 12.62 6.99
N ALA A 88 -9.18 11.69 7.00
CA ALA A 88 -10.34 11.84 7.86
C ALA A 88 -10.60 10.64 8.77
N ALA A 89 -10.08 9.47 8.41
CA ALA A 89 -10.45 8.23 9.11
C ALA A 89 -9.32 7.65 9.94
N ALA A 90 -8.32 8.47 10.30
CA ALA A 90 -7.14 7.97 11.00
C ALA A 90 -7.48 7.29 12.33
N ASP A 91 -8.48 7.81 13.02
CA ASP A 91 -8.87 7.26 14.33
C ASP A 91 -9.57 5.91 14.22
N GLU A 92 -9.95 5.49 13.01
CA GLU A 92 -10.57 4.18 12.81
C GLU A 92 -9.55 3.06 12.60
N TRP A 93 -8.29 3.41 12.41
CA TRP A 93 -7.27 2.42 12.08
C TRP A 93 -7.16 1.33 13.15
N GLY A 94 -7.26 1.70 14.40
CA GLY A 94 -7.15 0.71 15.48
C GLY A 94 -8.19 -0.38 15.41
N SER A 95 -9.41 -0.06 14.92
CA SER A 95 -10.48 -1.03 14.83
C SER A 95 -10.66 -1.61 13.44
N GLN A 96 -10.30 -0.86 12.38
CA GLN A 96 -10.58 -1.27 11.02
C GLN A 96 -9.36 -1.78 10.27
N GLY A 97 -8.16 -1.33 10.66
CA GLY A 97 -6.95 -1.68 9.95
C GLY A 97 -6.54 -3.13 10.18
N VAL A 98 -5.94 -3.74 9.15
CA VAL A 98 -5.42 -5.09 9.33
C VAL A 98 -4.19 -5.06 10.24
N PRO A 99 -3.91 -6.16 10.93
CA PRO A 99 -2.72 -6.20 11.79
C PRO A 99 -1.43 -5.98 11.00
N SER A 100 -0.46 -5.40 11.64
CA SER A 100 0.86 -5.15 11.04
C SER A 100 0.80 -4.27 9.81
N SER A 101 -0.12 -3.32 9.81
CA SER A 101 -0.21 -2.29 8.77
C SER A 101 0.31 -0.98 9.31
N ILE A 102 0.52 -0.03 8.39
CA ILE A 102 0.97 1.32 8.75
C ILE A 102 -0.06 2.31 8.23
N LEU A 103 -0.32 3.35 9.00
CA LEU A 103 -1.23 4.43 8.62
C LEU A 103 -0.44 5.71 8.40
N LEU A 104 -0.70 6.36 7.27
CA LEU A 104 -0.17 7.69 7.00
C LEU A 104 -1.31 8.69 6.96
N ALA A 105 -1.26 9.69 7.82
CA ALA A 105 -2.26 10.74 7.85
C ALA A 105 -1.91 11.80 6.80
N LYS A 106 -2.90 12.15 5.97
CA LYS A 106 -2.70 13.20 4.96
C LYS A 106 -2.77 14.56 5.61
N PRO A 107 -1.94 15.52 5.20
CA PRO A 107 -0.84 15.37 4.27
C PRO A 107 0.38 14.72 4.93
N PHE A 108 1.10 13.91 4.18
CA PHE A 108 2.30 13.27 4.70
C PHE A 108 3.49 13.64 3.83
N ALA A 109 4.68 13.50 4.40
CA ALA A 109 5.91 13.79 3.68
C ALA A 109 6.32 12.59 2.82
N PRO A 110 7.02 12.83 1.69
CA PRO A 110 7.49 11.71 0.86
C PRO A 110 8.28 10.66 1.64
N ALA A 111 9.11 11.11 2.57
CA ALA A 111 9.92 10.18 3.35
C ALA A 111 9.07 9.26 4.23
N GLN A 112 7.92 9.74 4.68
CA GLN A 112 7.02 8.91 5.48
C GLN A 112 6.48 7.74 4.67
N LEU A 113 6.09 7.99 3.43
CA LEU A 113 5.60 6.92 2.55
C LEU A 113 6.70 5.91 2.25
N VAL A 114 7.87 6.40 1.86
CA VAL A 114 8.98 5.53 1.50
C VAL A 114 9.42 4.69 2.70
N THR A 115 9.50 5.32 3.86
CA THR A 115 9.88 4.60 5.07
C THR A 115 8.85 3.53 5.43
N ALA A 116 7.56 3.84 5.31
CA ALA A 116 6.51 2.88 5.63
C ALA A 116 6.60 1.65 4.74
N VAL A 117 6.72 1.85 3.43
CA VAL A 117 6.82 0.73 2.49
C VAL A 117 8.09 -0.07 2.76
N SER A 118 9.22 0.61 2.95
CA SER A 118 10.49 -0.04 3.20
C SER A 118 10.47 -0.87 4.47
N GLN A 119 9.90 -0.34 5.53
CA GLN A 119 9.82 -1.06 6.79
C GLN A 119 9.01 -2.34 6.67
N LEU A 120 7.88 -2.27 5.97
CA LEU A 120 7.03 -3.44 5.83
C LEU A 120 7.67 -4.50 4.94
N LEU A 121 8.35 -4.09 3.88
CA LEU A 121 9.04 -5.04 3.03
C LEU A 121 10.19 -5.72 3.78
N ASN A 122 10.91 -4.97 4.59
CA ASN A 122 12.00 -5.53 5.36
C ASN A 122 11.50 -6.42 6.50
N ALA A 123 10.40 -6.03 7.14
CA ALA A 123 9.83 -6.83 8.21
C ALA A 123 9.31 -8.16 7.71
N GLY A 124 8.87 -8.21 6.43
CA GLY A 124 8.38 -9.44 5.84
C GLY A 124 9.48 -10.38 5.42
N SER A 125 10.74 -9.95 5.49
CA SER A 125 11.85 -10.80 5.12
C SER A 125 12.30 -11.63 6.31
N PRO A 126 12.76 -12.86 6.08
CA PRO A 126 13.34 -13.64 7.20
C PRO A 126 14.53 -12.90 7.78
N PRO A 127 14.79 -13.07 9.05
CA PRO A 127 15.97 -12.45 9.63
C PRO A 127 17.21 -13.02 8.97
N THR A 128 18.07 -12.18 8.50
CA THR A 128 19.24 -12.65 7.85
C THR A 128 20.38 -12.63 8.80
N ALA A 129 20.62 -11.81 9.49
CA ALA A 129 21.72 -11.80 10.34
C ALA A 129 21.42 -11.03 11.42
N PRO A 130 21.83 -11.31 12.38
CA PRO A 130 21.58 -10.41 13.35
C PRO A 130 22.44 -9.36 13.12
N THR A 131 22.15 -8.73 12.91
CA THR A 131 22.58 -8.03 12.79
C THR A 131 23.05 -7.45 13.70
N GLU A 132 23.25 -7.70 13.96
CA GLU A 132 23.51 -7.27 14.69
C GLU A 132 23.98 -7.34 15.05
#